data_ebf525f4179f06b899713d8d43aff661
#
_entry.id   ebf525f4179f06b899713d8d43aff661
#
_cell.length_a   1.000
_cell.length_b   1.000
_cell.length_c   1.000
_cell.angle_alpha   90.00
_cell.angle_beta   90.00
_cell.angle_gamma   90.00
#
_symmetry.space_group_name_H-M   'P 1'
#
loop_
_entity.id
_entity.type
_entity.pdbx_description
1 polymer ?
#
loop_
_entity_poly.entity_id
_entity_poly.type
_entity_poly.pdbx_seq_one_letter_code
_entity_poly.pdbx_strand_id
1 'polypeptide(L)'
;MVDTNILISALLASVSLPAHLIVLWREGRFDLLTSTDQLDELMRVTRYPKIRGRLSPTLAGRLINEVRDLAIMVTNLPSVDVCPDPNDNYLLAMASAGAADFLLTGDKRDLLGLKLFEGTKIISVRDFLVMHRRMP
;
A
#
# COMPACT_ATOMS: atom_id res chain seq x y z
N MET A 1 0.32 6.11 1.86
CA MET A 1 0.01 5.03 0.90
C MET A 1 0.75 3.75 1.29
N VAL A 2 0.31 2.62 0.80
CA VAL A 2 0.90 1.33 1.12
C VAL A 2 1.17 0.53 -0.14
N ASP A 3 2.24 -0.29 -0.10
CA ASP A 3 2.53 -1.26 -1.14
C ASP A 3 1.38 -2.29 -1.22
N THR A 4 1.08 -2.75 -2.43
CA THR A 4 0.03 -3.75 -2.68
C THR A 4 0.20 -5.00 -1.82
N ASN A 5 1.43 -5.47 -1.62
CA ASN A 5 1.70 -6.66 -0.82
C ASN A 5 1.30 -6.49 0.65
N ILE A 6 1.34 -5.27 1.18
CA ILE A 6 0.86 -4.96 2.54
C ILE A 6 -0.65 -5.19 2.62
N LEU A 7 -1.40 -4.73 1.64
CA LEU A 7 -2.85 -4.92 1.59
C LEU A 7 -3.23 -6.40 1.53
N ILE A 8 -2.51 -7.17 0.74
CA ILE A 8 -2.74 -8.62 0.62
C ILE A 8 -2.37 -9.32 1.93
N SER A 9 -1.24 -8.96 2.54
CA SER A 9 -0.80 -9.53 3.81
C SER A 9 -1.83 -9.29 4.93
N ALA A 10 -2.49 -8.14 4.92
CA ALA A 10 -3.53 -7.83 5.90
C ALA A 10 -4.70 -8.82 5.83
N LEU A 11 -5.02 -9.32 4.64
CA LEU A 11 -6.08 -10.30 4.44
C LEU A 11 -5.64 -11.73 4.76
N LEU A 12 -4.37 -12.04 4.54
CA LEU A 12 -3.84 -13.38 4.74
C LEU A 12 -3.66 -13.73 6.23
N ALA A 13 -3.46 -12.74 7.08
CA ALA A 13 -3.24 -12.94 8.51
C ALA A 13 -4.01 -11.88 9.30
N SER A 14 -5.13 -12.29 9.92
CA SER A 14 -6.01 -11.37 10.65
C SER A 14 -5.37 -10.78 11.90
N VAL A 15 -4.34 -11.44 12.44
CA VAL A 15 -3.56 -10.93 13.59
C VAL A 15 -2.16 -10.63 13.09
N SER A 16 -1.97 -9.42 12.55
CA SER A 16 -0.69 -8.99 11.99
C SER A 16 -0.61 -7.48 12.00
N LEU A 17 0.60 -6.94 11.81
CA LEU A 17 0.77 -5.49 11.69
C LEU A 17 0.04 -4.91 10.47
N PRO A 18 0.10 -5.54 9.28
CA PRO A 18 -0.72 -5.07 8.16
C PRO A 18 -2.22 -5.06 8.46
N ALA A 19 -2.75 -6.09 9.12
CA ALA A 19 -4.17 -6.13 9.48
C ALA A 19 -4.52 -5.01 10.46
N HIS A 20 -3.67 -4.74 11.44
CA HIS A 20 -3.86 -3.63 12.39
C HIS A 20 -3.85 -2.28 11.66
N LEU A 21 -2.97 -2.13 10.69
CA LEU A 21 -2.90 -0.91 9.87
C LEU A 21 -4.23 -0.64 9.16
N ILE A 22 -4.84 -1.67 8.59
CA ILE A 22 -6.12 -1.54 7.88
C ILE A 22 -7.25 -1.14 8.85
N VAL A 23 -7.24 -1.69 10.07
CA VAL A 23 -8.20 -1.29 11.11
C VAL A 23 -8.08 0.20 11.42
N LEU A 24 -6.86 0.71 11.58
CA LEU A 24 -6.64 2.13 11.84
C LEU A 24 -7.13 3.00 10.68
N TRP A 25 -6.92 2.55 9.44
CA TRP A 25 -7.44 3.26 8.28
C TRP A 25 -8.98 3.31 8.29
N ARG A 26 -9.63 2.19 8.58
CA ARG A 26 -11.09 2.12 8.66
C ARG A 26 -11.64 3.03 9.77
N GLU A 27 -10.87 3.26 10.82
CA GLU A 27 -11.20 4.17 11.89
C GLU A 27 -10.94 5.64 11.56
N GLY A 28 -10.42 5.92 10.37
CA GLY A 28 -10.15 7.29 9.93
C GLY A 28 -8.90 7.91 10.53
N ARG A 29 -7.95 7.08 11.00
CA ARG A 29 -6.74 7.59 11.65
C ARG A 29 -5.74 8.19 10.67
N PHE A 30 -5.84 7.85 9.40
CA PHE A 30 -5.04 8.42 8.33
C PHE A 30 -5.75 8.25 7.00
N ASP A 31 -5.35 9.02 6.00
CA ASP A 31 -5.86 8.88 4.64
C ASP A 31 -5.01 7.88 3.86
N LEU A 32 -5.66 7.01 3.10
CA LEU A 32 -4.98 6.07 2.22
C LEU A 32 -5.08 6.58 0.77
N LEU A 33 -3.95 6.69 0.10
CA LEU A 33 -3.91 7.01 -1.32
C LEU A 33 -3.85 5.72 -2.13
N THR A 34 -4.55 5.69 -3.25
CA THR A 34 -4.50 4.60 -4.22
C THR A 34 -4.57 5.16 -5.64
N SER A 35 -4.45 4.28 -6.62
CA SER A 35 -4.57 4.63 -8.04
C SER A 35 -5.23 3.49 -8.80
N THR A 36 -5.65 3.75 -10.01
CA THR A 36 -6.14 2.71 -10.92
C THR A 36 -5.08 1.62 -11.11
N ASP A 37 -3.81 2.00 -11.23
CA ASP A 37 -2.71 1.05 -11.38
C ASP A 37 -2.62 0.10 -10.19
N GLN A 38 -2.78 0.61 -8.96
CA GLN A 38 -2.76 -0.23 -7.78
C GLN A 38 -3.99 -1.14 -7.69
N LEU A 39 -5.16 -0.63 -8.02
CA LEU A 39 -6.38 -1.46 -8.03
C LEU A 39 -6.26 -2.60 -9.04
N ASP A 40 -5.71 -2.31 -10.22
CA ASP A 40 -5.46 -3.34 -11.25
C ASP A 40 -4.46 -4.38 -10.76
N GLU A 41 -3.41 -3.95 -10.07
CA GLU A 41 -2.43 -4.88 -9.49
C GLU A 41 -3.06 -5.75 -8.41
N LEU A 42 -3.87 -5.17 -7.52
CA LEU A 42 -4.60 -5.94 -6.51
C LEU A 42 -5.48 -7.01 -7.15
N MET A 43 -6.24 -6.65 -8.19
CA MET A 43 -7.08 -7.60 -8.92
C MET A 43 -6.27 -8.72 -9.54
N ARG A 44 -5.14 -8.40 -10.15
CA ARG A 44 -4.26 -9.37 -10.79
C ARG A 44 -3.62 -10.33 -9.79
N VAL A 45 -3.02 -9.78 -8.73
CA VAL A 45 -2.27 -10.58 -7.74
C VAL A 45 -3.20 -11.48 -6.94
N THR A 46 -4.39 -11.02 -6.58
CA THR A 46 -5.36 -11.84 -5.83
C THR A 46 -5.91 -13.00 -6.66
N ARG A 47 -5.70 -13.01 -7.97
CA ARG A 47 -6.07 -14.11 -8.86
C ARG A 47 -4.96 -15.13 -9.08
N TYR A 48 -3.74 -14.88 -8.62
CA TYR A 48 -2.65 -15.85 -8.73
C TYR A 48 -3.00 -17.11 -7.93
N PRO A 49 -2.74 -18.32 -8.46
CA PRO A 49 -3.08 -19.58 -7.78
C PRO A 49 -2.54 -19.64 -6.35
N LYS A 50 -1.33 -19.16 -6.13
CA LYS A 50 -0.70 -19.14 -4.82
C LYS A 50 -1.51 -18.33 -3.80
N ILE A 51 -2.08 -17.21 -4.21
CA ILE A 51 -2.89 -16.36 -3.34
C ILE A 51 -4.30 -16.92 -3.19
N ARG A 52 -4.91 -17.39 -4.29
CA ARG A 52 -6.25 -17.99 -4.27
C ARG A 52 -6.37 -19.19 -3.35
N GLY A 53 -5.30 -19.96 -3.21
CA GLY A 53 -5.27 -21.11 -2.31
C GLY A 53 -5.34 -20.71 -0.82
N ARG A 54 -5.08 -19.45 -0.48
CA ARG A 54 -5.02 -18.95 0.89
C ARG A 54 -6.04 -17.86 1.17
N LEU A 55 -6.61 -17.24 0.16
CA LEU A 55 -7.49 -16.08 0.28
C LEU A 55 -8.71 -16.26 -0.60
N SER A 56 -9.92 -16.19 -0.01
CA SER A 56 -11.14 -16.32 -0.79
C SER A 56 -11.34 -15.14 -1.73
N PRO A 57 -11.90 -15.38 -2.93
CA PRO A 57 -12.23 -14.28 -3.85
C PRO A 57 -13.18 -13.25 -3.24
N THR A 58 -14.08 -13.67 -2.33
CA THR A 58 -15.01 -12.77 -1.67
C THR A 58 -14.28 -11.75 -0.79
N LEU A 59 -13.33 -12.19 0.02
CA LEU A 59 -12.54 -11.29 0.87
C LEU A 59 -11.67 -10.36 0.03
N ALA A 60 -11.05 -10.87 -1.03
CA ALA A 60 -10.27 -10.06 -1.94
C ALA A 60 -11.13 -8.97 -2.59
N GLY A 61 -12.31 -9.34 -3.09
CA GLY A 61 -13.23 -8.40 -3.71
C GLY A 61 -13.72 -7.33 -2.76
N ARG A 62 -13.96 -7.68 -1.50
CA ARG A 62 -14.38 -6.72 -0.47
C ARG A 62 -13.29 -5.68 -0.21
N LEU A 63 -12.03 -6.10 -0.09
CA LEU A 63 -10.94 -5.16 0.10
C LEU A 63 -10.77 -4.24 -1.10
N ILE A 64 -10.81 -4.79 -2.31
CA ILE A 64 -10.68 -3.99 -3.54
C ILE A 64 -11.78 -2.94 -3.62
N ASN A 65 -13.02 -3.32 -3.34
CA ASN A 65 -14.14 -2.38 -3.33
C ASN A 65 -13.99 -1.33 -2.24
N GLU A 66 -13.54 -1.72 -1.06
CA GLU A 66 -13.32 -0.80 0.06
C GLU A 66 -12.24 0.23 -0.28
N VAL A 67 -11.13 -0.22 -0.86
CA VAL A 67 -10.04 0.68 -1.28
C VAL A 67 -10.54 1.63 -2.37
N ARG A 68 -11.27 1.10 -3.36
CA ARG A 68 -11.83 1.93 -4.44
C ARG A 68 -12.76 3.02 -3.90
N ASP A 69 -13.62 2.66 -2.94
CA ASP A 69 -14.67 3.55 -2.48
C ASP A 69 -14.20 4.54 -1.41
N LEU A 70 -13.24 4.17 -0.57
CA LEU A 70 -12.86 4.94 0.61
C LEU A 70 -11.49 5.61 0.51
N ALA A 71 -10.58 5.07 -0.30
CA ALA A 71 -9.26 5.67 -0.45
C ALA A 71 -9.31 6.88 -1.39
N ILE A 72 -8.33 7.75 -1.24
CA ILE A 72 -8.20 8.92 -2.12
C ILE A 72 -7.56 8.48 -3.43
N MET A 73 -8.25 8.69 -4.54
CA MET A 73 -7.76 8.30 -5.86
C MET A 73 -6.77 9.33 -6.38
N VAL A 74 -5.54 8.88 -6.65
CA VAL A 74 -4.49 9.69 -7.27
C VAL A 74 -4.51 9.45 -8.77
N THR A 75 -4.49 10.53 -9.56
CA THR A 75 -4.53 10.48 -11.01
C THR A 75 -3.33 11.20 -11.61
N ASN A 76 -3.12 11.01 -12.93
CA ASN A 76 -2.05 11.68 -13.69
C ASN A 76 -0.66 11.36 -13.11
N LEU A 77 -0.36 10.08 -12.95
CA LEU A 77 0.93 9.65 -12.42
C LEU A 77 2.07 10.08 -13.35
N PRO A 78 3.13 10.71 -12.80
CA PRO A 78 4.31 11.04 -13.60
C PRO A 78 5.08 9.78 -13.96
N SER A 79 5.96 9.91 -14.95
CA SER A 79 6.90 8.85 -15.29
C SER A 79 8.05 8.87 -14.28
N VAL A 80 8.30 7.72 -13.65
CA VAL A 80 9.38 7.55 -12.65
C VAL A 80 10.20 6.33 -13.03
N ASP A 81 11.51 6.49 -13.05
CA ASP A 81 12.48 5.43 -13.38
C ASP A 81 13.65 5.49 -12.38
N VAL A 82 13.37 5.09 -11.14
CA VAL A 82 14.32 5.12 -10.03
C VAL A 82 14.63 3.73 -9.50
N CYS A 83 13.61 2.86 -9.44
CA CYS A 83 13.77 1.52 -8.89
C CYS A 83 14.31 0.53 -9.93
N PRO A 84 15.19 -0.41 -9.50
CA PRO A 84 15.63 -1.49 -10.38
C PRO A 84 14.48 -2.33 -10.93
N ASP A 85 13.43 -2.59 -10.11
CA ASP A 85 12.22 -3.24 -10.57
C ASP A 85 11.25 -2.17 -11.09
N PRO A 86 10.94 -2.17 -12.41
CA PRO A 86 10.01 -1.19 -12.98
C PRO A 86 8.62 -1.21 -12.34
N ASN A 87 8.19 -2.35 -11.78
CA ASN A 87 6.89 -2.47 -11.15
C ASN A 87 6.75 -1.64 -9.88
N ASP A 88 7.88 -1.28 -9.25
CA ASP A 88 7.88 -0.44 -8.05
C ASP A 88 7.82 1.04 -8.37
N ASN A 89 8.14 1.43 -9.61
CA ASN A 89 8.16 2.83 -10.00
C ASN A 89 6.78 3.49 -9.94
N TYR A 90 5.69 2.74 -10.18
CA TYR A 90 4.37 3.34 -10.10
C TYR A 90 4.02 3.76 -8.67
N LEU A 91 4.56 3.07 -7.65
CA LEU A 91 4.36 3.45 -6.24
C LEU A 91 5.01 4.82 -5.96
N LEU A 92 6.21 5.03 -6.48
CA LEU A 92 6.87 6.33 -6.36
C LEU A 92 6.12 7.41 -7.15
N ALA A 93 5.60 7.06 -8.31
CA ALA A 93 4.77 7.97 -9.12
C ALA A 93 3.50 8.37 -8.37
N MET A 94 2.84 7.43 -7.69
CA MET A 94 1.69 7.71 -6.83
C MET A 94 2.06 8.63 -5.67
N ALA A 95 3.18 8.37 -5.02
CA ALA A 95 3.65 9.18 -3.90
C ALA A 95 3.89 10.61 -4.34
N SER A 96 4.52 10.80 -5.50
CA SER A 96 4.78 12.12 -6.07
C SER A 96 3.48 12.84 -6.43
N ALA A 97 2.61 12.20 -7.22
CA ALA A 97 1.36 12.81 -7.68
C ALA A 97 0.39 13.13 -6.54
N GLY A 98 0.36 12.29 -5.51
CA GLY A 98 -0.51 12.47 -4.36
C GLY A 98 0.11 13.27 -3.22
N ALA A 99 1.38 13.70 -3.35
CA ALA A 99 2.13 14.37 -2.29
C ALA A 99 2.01 13.59 -0.97
N ALA A 100 2.25 12.28 -1.03
CA ALA A 100 2.12 11.40 0.12
C ALA A 100 3.13 11.74 1.21
N ASP A 101 2.71 11.65 2.47
CA ASP A 101 3.63 11.80 3.59
C ASP A 101 4.47 10.54 3.76
N PHE A 102 3.86 9.37 3.56
CA PHE A 102 4.49 8.07 3.78
C PHE A 102 4.15 7.07 2.70
N LEU A 103 5.14 6.25 2.36
CA LEU A 103 4.96 5.01 1.59
C LEU A 103 5.38 3.86 2.48
N LEU A 104 4.44 2.98 2.82
CA LEU A 104 4.70 1.82 3.67
C LEU A 104 4.95 0.60 2.79
N THR A 105 6.06 -0.09 3.02
CA THR A 105 6.44 -1.24 2.21
C THR A 105 7.22 -2.26 3.03
N GLY A 106 7.19 -3.52 2.60
CA GLY A 106 8.05 -4.58 3.12
C GLY A 106 9.28 -4.83 2.26
N ASP A 107 9.42 -4.12 1.14
CA ASP A 107 10.56 -4.26 0.25
C ASP A 107 11.79 -3.58 0.83
N LYS A 108 12.68 -4.37 1.43
CA LYS A 108 13.88 -3.89 2.11
C LYS A 108 14.98 -3.46 1.17
N ARG A 109 14.97 -3.94 -0.07
CA ARG A 109 16.06 -3.70 -1.02
C ARG A 109 15.90 -2.39 -1.75
N ASP A 110 14.82 -2.28 -2.48
CA ASP A 110 14.66 -1.22 -3.48
C ASP A 110 13.93 -0.02 -2.92
N LEU A 111 12.78 -0.23 -2.27
CA LEU A 111 11.97 0.88 -1.76
C LEU A 111 12.45 1.36 -0.40
N LEU A 112 12.56 0.49 0.60
CA LEU A 112 13.02 0.90 1.94
C LEU A 112 14.43 1.48 1.90
N GLY A 113 15.28 0.99 0.98
CA GLY A 113 16.61 1.50 0.79
C GLY A 113 16.68 2.96 0.36
N LEU A 114 15.66 3.46 -0.32
CA LEU A 114 15.57 4.87 -0.71
C LEU A 114 15.34 5.79 0.47
N LYS A 115 14.61 5.35 1.49
CA LYS A 115 14.24 6.09 2.70
C LYS A 115 13.39 7.33 2.47
N LEU A 116 13.61 8.07 1.40
CA LEU A 116 12.91 9.31 1.09
C LEU A 116 12.82 9.48 -0.43
N PHE A 117 11.66 9.90 -0.91
CA PHE A 117 11.45 10.24 -2.32
C PHE A 117 10.51 11.44 -2.41
N GLU A 118 11.02 12.58 -2.88
CA GLU A 118 10.26 13.83 -3.08
C GLU A 118 9.37 14.21 -1.89
N GLY A 119 9.92 14.12 -0.68
CA GLY A 119 9.18 14.47 0.53
C GLY A 119 8.37 13.33 1.14
N THR A 120 8.22 12.21 0.43
CA THR A 120 7.56 11.01 0.95
C THR A 120 8.58 10.15 1.71
N LYS A 121 8.32 9.88 2.97
CA LYS A 121 9.16 8.96 3.76
C LYS A 121 8.77 7.53 3.47
N ILE A 122 9.76 6.69 3.18
CA ILE A 122 9.53 5.27 2.86
C ILE A 122 9.94 4.45 4.07
N ILE A 123 8.97 3.84 4.75
CA ILE A 123 9.18 3.14 6.00
C ILE A 123 8.38 1.84 6.06
N SER A 124 8.67 1.00 7.04
CA SER A 124 7.91 -0.22 7.28
C SER A 124 6.60 0.08 7.99
N VAL A 125 5.68 -0.89 7.94
CA VAL A 125 4.43 -0.82 8.71
C VAL A 125 4.72 -0.70 10.19
N ARG A 126 5.68 -1.47 10.70
CA ARG A 126 6.08 -1.42 12.11
C ARG A 126 6.51 -0.01 12.52
N ASP A 127 7.40 0.60 11.74
CA ASP A 127 7.91 1.93 12.06
C ASP A 127 6.81 2.98 12.03
N PHE A 128 5.89 2.87 11.07
CA PHE A 128 4.74 3.76 11.00
C PHE A 128 3.85 3.61 12.23
N LEU A 129 3.55 2.39 12.66
CA LEU A 129 2.69 2.14 13.81
C LEU A 129 3.31 2.66 15.10
N VAL A 130 4.62 2.49 15.27
CA VAL A 130 5.36 3.04 16.41
C VAL A 130 5.25 4.57 16.42
N MET A 131 5.45 5.20 15.26
CA MET A 131 5.36 6.64 15.11
C MET A 131 3.95 7.14 15.36
N HIS A 132 2.93 6.44 14.86
CA HIS A 132 1.52 6.78 15.04
C HIS A 132 1.11 6.80 16.52
N ARG A 133 1.64 5.88 17.32
CA ARG A 133 1.37 5.84 18.78
C ARG A 133 1.85 7.09 19.50
N ARG A 134 2.84 7.79 18.96
CA ARG A 134 3.44 8.99 19.57
C ARG A 134 2.77 10.27 19.08
N MET A 135 1.88 10.19 18.12
CA MET A 135 1.14 11.34 17.63
C MET A 135 -0.02 11.64 18.57
N PRO A 136 -0.24 12.92 18.92
CA PRO A 136 -1.38 13.34 19.75
C PRO A 136 -2.74 13.11 19.07
#